data_aa819c597ab0cbfdf77a187fff9a6852
#
_entry.id   aa819c597ab0cbfdf77a187fff9a6852
#
_cell.length_a   1.000
_cell.length_b   1.000
_cell.length_c   1.000
_cell.angle_alpha   90.00
_cell.angle_beta   90.00
_cell.angle_gamma   90.00
#
_symmetry.space_group_name_H-M   'P 1'
#
loop_
_entity.id
_entity.type
_entity.pdbx_description
1 polymer ?
#
loop_
_entity_poly.entity_id
_entity_poly.type
_entity_poly.pdbx_seq_one_letter_code
_entity_poly.pdbx_strand_id
1 'polypeptide(L)'
;MRIRFRQISLLGILFSSAILMQSCGVLAWLGIVCADVARCSDVKFESFEHSWVAPPEERQVHLEHLAVAPFVGDIRMAEWWATVLSQATDRHVISPAEVSSRLPPNVLTQLTQSTTDQDDIALAPQLSRDIQVDGVLFGRVVGEPPQKAFWGLKERCPQRLFLHLVSAEGILLWKAELPFTVVKGKKEVDEEMAKRDLLTHITTHAKELGWTELGLVAVHTAS
;
A
#
# COMPACT_ATOMS: atom_id res chain seq x y z
N MET A 1 -32.93 17.20 56.74
CA MET A 1 -32.52 15.99 56.01
C MET A 1 -32.54 16.28 54.50
N ARG A 2 -31.54 17.06 54.01
CA ARG A 2 -31.43 17.45 52.59
C ARG A 2 -29.96 17.71 52.27
N ILE A 3 -29.14 16.70 52.02
CA ILE A 3 -27.85 16.80 51.35
C ILE A 3 -27.42 15.35 51.05
N ARG A 4 -27.68 14.82 49.87
CA ARG A 4 -26.98 13.61 49.31
C ARG A 4 -27.34 13.30 47.86
N PHE A 5 -27.75 14.28 47.04
CA PHE A 5 -28.09 14.01 45.63
C PHE A 5 -27.18 14.69 44.60
N ARG A 6 -26.09 15.40 44.99
CA ARG A 6 -25.22 16.12 44.05
C ARG A 6 -23.90 15.45 43.74
N GLN A 7 -23.51 14.40 44.46
CA GLN A 7 -22.22 13.75 44.20
C GLN A 7 -22.25 12.58 43.21
N ILE A 8 -23.41 12.04 42.91
CA ILE A 8 -23.53 10.89 41.97
C ILE A 8 -23.45 11.32 40.51
N SER A 9 -23.84 12.56 40.17
CA SER A 9 -23.78 13.05 38.78
C SER A 9 -22.36 13.38 38.26
N LEU A 10 -21.45 13.76 39.16
CA LEU A 10 -20.07 14.13 38.73
C LEU A 10 -19.20 12.89 38.46
N LEU A 11 -19.40 11.80 39.17
CA LEU A 11 -18.66 10.54 38.87
C LEU A 11 -19.12 9.90 37.59
N GLY A 12 -20.39 9.99 37.23
CA GLY A 12 -20.91 9.45 35.96
C GLY A 12 -20.34 10.15 34.71
N ILE A 13 -20.12 11.47 34.79
CA ILE A 13 -19.57 12.27 33.68
C ILE A 13 -18.07 12.01 33.48
N LEU A 14 -17.34 11.81 34.58
CA LEU A 14 -15.89 11.51 34.50
C LEU A 14 -15.63 10.09 33.98
N PHE A 15 -16.49 9.11 34.27
CA PHE A 15 -16.35 7.76 33.72
C PHE A 15 -16.72 7.69 32.24
N SER A 16 -17.73 8.44 31.79
CA SER A 16 -18.08 8.50 30.35
C SER A 16 -16.99 9.15 29.49
N SER A 17 -16.31 10.19 30.00
CA SER A 17 -15.21 10.83 29.27
C SER A 17 -13.95 9.97 29.22
N ALA A 18 -13.67 9.13 30.21
CA ALA A 18 -12.53 8.22 30.20
C ALA A 18 -12.72 7.06 29.21
N ILE A 19 -13.95 6.55 29.04
CA ILE A 19 -14.26 5.50 28.06
C ILE A 19 -14.22 6.04 26.64
N LEU A 20 -14.63 7.28 26.39
CA LEU A 20 -14.53 7.92 25.09
C LEU A 20 -13.06 8.21 24.67
N MET A 21 -12.19 8.51 25.63
CA MET A 21 -10.75 8.69 25.35
C MET A 21 -10.03 7.37 25.06
N GLN A 22 -10.45 6.26 25.66
CA GLN A 22 -9.87 4.94 25.35
C GLN A 22 -10.35 4.36 24.02
N SER A 23 -11.56 4.67 23.56
CA SER A 23 -12.05 4.23 22.26
C SER A 23 -11.36 4.94 21.09
N CYS A 24 -10.93 6.20 21.25
CA CYS A 24 -10.08 6.87 20.26
C CYS A 24 -8.68 6.22 20.13
N GLY A 25 -8.12 5.71 21.22
CA GLY A 25 -6.82 5.02 21.20
C GLY A 25 -6.85 3.68 20.48
N VAL A 26 -7.93 2.92 20.64
CA VAL A 26 -8.07 1.59 20.01
C VAL A 26 -8.41 1.68 18.51
N LEU A 27 -9.17 2.70 18.10
CA LEU A 27 -9.45 2.97 16.68
C LEU A 27 -8.21 3.49 15.94
N ALA A 28 -7.29 4.18 16.61
CA ALA A 28 -5.98 4.56 16.07
C ALA A 28 -5.09 3.33 15.81
N TRP A 29 -5.26 2.24 16.57
CA TRP A 29 -4.50 0.99 16.38
C TRP A 29 -5.04 0.11 15.25
N LEU A 30 -6.28 0.30 14.82
CA LEU A 30 -6.93 -0.47 13.75
C LEU A 30 -6.75 0.12 12.34
N GLY A 31 -5.68 0.88 12.09
CA GLY A 31 -5.31 1.29 10.73
C GLY A 31 -6.07 2.50 10.18
N ILE A 32 -6.85 3.24 11.00
CA ILE A 32 -7.48 4.51 10.58
C ILE A 32 -6.46 5.69 10.60
N VAL A 33 -5.20 5.41 10.91
CA VAL A 33 -4.12 6.43 10.87
C VAL A 33 -3.90 6.98 9.45
N CYS A 34 -4.38 6.31 8.41
CA CYS A 34 -4.21 6.75 7.02
C CYS A 34 -5.15 7.88 6.56
N ALA A 35 -6.15 8.29 7.34
CA ALA A 35 -6.95 9.48 6.99
C ALA A 35 -6.16 10.80 7.08
N ASP A 36 -4.98 10.78 7.73
CA ASP A 36 -4.09 11.93 7.82
C ASP A 36 -3.11 12.07 6.63
N VAL A 37 -3.01 11.05 5.78
CA VAL A 37 -2.19 11.11 4.54
C VAL A 37 -2.70 12.19 3.57
N ALA A 38 -3.98 12.55 3.65
CA ALA A 38 -4.57 13.63 2.86
C ALA A 38 -3.99 15.04 3.14
N ARG A 39 -3.16 15.20 4.19
CA ARG A 39 -2.54 16.49 4.56
C ARG A 39 -1.05 16.56 4.26
N CYS A 40 -0.50 15.57 3.61
CA CYS A 40 0.92 15.50 3.34
C CYS A 40 1.26 16.23 2.04
N SER A 41 2.27 17.09 2.06
CA SER A 41 2.65 17.92 0.93
C SER A 41 3.74 17.34 0.04
N ASP A 42 4.39 16.26 0.47
CA ASP A 42 5.52 15.68 -0.25
C ASP A 42 5.68 14.19 0.12
N VAL A 43 6.03 13.36 -0.85
CA VAL A 43 6.33 11.93 -0.65
C VAL A 43 7.76 11.70 -1.13
N LYS A 44 8.60 11.14 -0.27
CA LYS A 44 9.99 10.79 -0.59
C LYS A 44 10.14 9.28 -0.53
N PHE A 45 10.45 8.69 -1.66
CA PHE A 45 10.78 7.27 -1.75
C PHE A 45 12.26 7.06 -1.39
N GLU A 46 12.54 6.02 -0.63
CA GLU A 46 13.87 5.57 -0.27
C GLU A 46 14.27 4.38 -1.15
N SER A 47 15.48 3.86 -1.00
CA SER A 47 15.91 2.70 -1.76
C SER A 47 15.08 1.47 -1.40
N PHE A 48 14.79 0.63 -2.41
CA PHE A 48 14.16 -0.65 -2.16
C PHE A 48 15.00 -1.52 -1.23
N GLU A 49 14.34 -2.16 -0.29
CA GLU A 49 14.93 -3.11 0.65
C GLU A 49 14.37 -4.51 0.40
N HIS A 50 15.12 -5.53 0.80
CA HIS A 50 14.68 -6.93 0.81
C HIS A 50 14.01 -7.40 -0.50
N SER A 51 14.51 -6.92 -1.66
CA SER A 51 14.00 -7.38 -2.95
C SER A 51 14.40 -8.85 -3.19
N TRP A 52 13.43 -9.62 -3.68
CA TRP A 52 13.62 -11.02 -4.04
C TRP A 52 12.88 -11.31 -5.34
N VAL A 53 13.49 -12.13 -6.17
CA VAL A 53 12.93 -12.59 -7.44
C VAL A 53 12.90 -14.11 -7.44
N ALA A 54 11.86 -14.70 -7.94
CA ALA A 54 11.73 -16.16 -8.07
C ALA A 54 12.90 -16.76 -8.88
N PRO A 55 13.31 -18.00 -8.60
CA PRO A 55 14.30 -18.69 -9.39
C PRO A 55 13.83 -18.88 -10.86
N PRO A 56 14.76 -19.01 -11.83
CA PRO A 56 14.42 -19.04 -13.26
C PRO A 56 13.38 -20.10 -13.65
N GLU A 57 13.37 -21.23 -12.99
CA GLU A 57 12.43 -22.33 -13.22
C GLU A 57 10.98 -21.94 -12.87
N GLU A 58 10.78 -21.06 -11.93
CA GLU A 58 9.46 -20.56 -11.49
C GLU A 58 9.02 -19.32 -12.28
N ARG A 59 9.93 -18.66 -12.99
CA ARG A 59 9.67 -17.45 -13.78
C ARG A 59 9.18 -17.70 -15.21
N GLN A 60 8.88 -18.94 -15.59
CA GLN A 60 8.41 -19.29 -16.94
C GLN A 60 6.94 -18.87 -17.19
N VAL A 61 6.46 -17.91 -16.42
CA VAL A 61 5.11 -17.36 -16.55
C VAL A 61 5.15 -16.17 -17.51
N HIS A 62 4.27 -16.20 -18.50
CA HIS A 62 4.11 -15.10 -19.43
C HIS A 62 3.19 -14.04 -18.81
N LEU A 63 3.71 -12.86 -18.51
CA LEU A 63 3.00 -11.78 -17.84
C LEU A 63 2.60 -10.71 -18.89
N GLU A 64 1.52 -10.89 -19.63
CA GLU A 64 0.99 -9.87 -20.57
C GLU A 64 -0.04 -8.96 -19.90
N HIS A 65 -0.86 -9.54 -19.03
CA HIS A 65 -1.93 -8.85 -18.33
C HIS A 65 -1.66 -8.86 -16.84
N LEU A 66 -1.51 -7.71 -16.27
CA LEU A 66 -1.28 -7.53 -14.84
C LEU A 66 -2.45 -6.81 -14.19
N ALA A 67 -2.74 -7.12 -12.96
CA ALA A 67 -3.64 -6.32 -12.13
C ALA A 67 -2.91 -5.78 -10.91
N VAL A 68 -3.30 -4.60 -10.49
CA VAL A 68 -2.90 -4.06 -9.18
C VAL A 68 -4.09 -4.18 -8.25
N ALA A 69 -3.96 -5.01 -7.22
CA ALA A 69 -4.99 -5.14 -6.19
C ALA A 69 -5.09 -3.84 -5.37
N PRO A 70 -6.25 -3.53 -4.78
CA PRO A 70 -6.34 -2.47 -3.78
C PRO A 70 -5.37 -2.73 -2.64
N PHE A 71 -4.46 -1.79 -2.36
CA PHE A 71 -3.48 -1.97 -1.30
C PHE A 71 -4.11 -1.82 0.08
N VAL A 72 -3.71 -2.67 1.00
CA VAL A 72 -4.09 -2.55 2.39
C VAL A 72 -3.37 -1.34 3.00
N GLY A 73 -4.14 -0.45 3.62
CA GLY A 73 -3.61 0.75 4.28
C GLY A 73 -3.59 2.02 3.44
N ASP A 74 -3.39 1.95 2.12
CA ASP A 74 -3.46 3.12 1.23
C ASP A 74 -3.87 2.76 -0.21
N ILE A 75 -5.13 2.99 -0.54
CA ILE A 75 -5.68 2.72 -1.87
C ILE A 75 -5.10 3.64 -2.96
N ARG A 76 -4.69 4.88 -2.61
CA ARG A 76 -4.09 5.82 -3.57
C ARG A 76 -2.71 5.34 -4.01
N MET A 77 -1.96 4.75 -3.09
CA MET A 77 -0.68 4.15 -3.44
C MET A 77 -0.85 3.03 -4.47
N ALA A 78 -1.91 2.25 -4.40
CA ALA A 78 -2.23 1.24 -5.42
C ALA A 78 -2.51 1.87 -6.79
N GLU A 79 -3.27 2.98 -6.85
CA GLU A 79 -3.53 3.70 -8.10
C GLU A 79 -2.24 4.30 -8.71
N TRP A 80 -1.35 4.81 -7.86
CA TRP A 80 -0.05 5.29 -8.32
C TRP A 80 0.78 4.15 -8.92
N TRP A 81 0.82 3.00 -8.26
CA TRP A 81 1.51 1.81 -8.76
C TRP A 81 0.92 1.31 -10.07
N ALA A 82 -0.39 1.28 -10.24
CA ALA A 82 -1.03 0.90 -11.50
C ALA A 82 -0.62 1.85 -12.65
N THR A 83 -0.62 3.17 -12.38
CA THR A 83 -0.17 4.18 -13.33
C THR A 83 1.30 3.99 -13.71
N VAL A 84 2.17 3.80 -12.72
CA VAL A 84 3.61 3.64 -12.92
C VAL A 84 3.92 2.34 -13.67
N LEU A 85 3.28 1.23 -13.30
CA LEU A 85 3.45 -0.04 -14.01
C LEU A 85 3.04 0.07 -15.48
N SER A 86 1.91 0.71 -15.77
CA SER A 86 1.46 0.89 -17.15
C SER A 86 2.41 1.76 -17.99
N GLN A 87 3.17 2.66 -17.36
CA GLN A 87 4.17 3.51 -18.01
C GLN A 87 5.55 2.86 -18.10
N ALA A 88 5.92 2.06 -17.10
CA ALA A 88 7.23 1.40 -17.03
C ALA A 88 7.29 0.11 -17.84
N THR A 89 6.15 -0.48 -18.18
CA THR A 89 6.06 -1.77 -18.87
C THR A 89 5.18 -1.65 -20.10
N ASP A 90 5.43 -2.50 -21.11
CA ASP A 90 4.53 -2.63 -22.27
C ASP A 90 3.35 -3.57 -21.99
N ARG A 91 2.95 -3.70 -20.73
CA ARG A 91 1.93 -4.65 -20.30
C ARG A 91 0.57 -3.96 -20.12
N HIS A 92 -0.48 -4.72 -20.31
CA HIS A 92 -1.82 -4.25 -19.98
C HIS A 92 -2.01 -4.32 -18.46
N VAL A 93 -2.20 -3.17 -17.82
CA VAL A 93 -2.35 -3.09 -16.35
C VAL A 93 -3.78 -2.69 -16.00
N ILE A 94 -4.46 -3.56 -15.25
CA ILE A 94 -5.80 -3.30 -14.69
C ILE A 94 -5.64 -2.55 -13.37
N SER A 95 -6.34 -1.41 -13.26
CA SER A 95 -6.27 -0.54 -12.08
C SER A 95 -7.00 -1.13 -10.85
N PRO A 96 -6.66 -0.70 -9.63
CA PRO A 96 -7.34 -1.12 -8.40
C PRO A 96 -8.85 -0.81 -8.41
N ALA A 97 -9.25 0.30 -9.00
CA ALA A 97 -10.66 0.66 -9.15
C ALA A 97 -11.41 -0.35 -10.04
N GLU A 98 -10.80 -0.73 -11.14
CA GLU A 98 -11.37 -1.72 -12.07
C GLU A 98 -11.38 -3.12 -11.45
N VAL A 99 -10.31 -3.54 -10.76
CA VAL A 99 -10.29 -4.77 -9.96
C VAL A 99 -11.44 -4.79 -8.98
N SER A 100 -11.62 -3.73 -8.20
CA SER A 100 -12.70 -3.62 -7.22
C SER A 100 -14.09 -3.71 -7.82
N SER A 101 -14.28 -3.19 -9.03
CA SER A 101 -15.57 -3.22 -9.73
C SER A 101 -15.96 -4.60 -10.29
N ARG A 102 -14.98 -5.45 -10.57
CA ARG A 102 -15.17 -6.78 -11.14
C ARG A 102 -15.30 -7.87 -10.10
N LEU A 103 -14.81 -7.63 -8.87
CA LEU A 103 -14.78 -8.66 -7.83
C LEU A 103 -16.04 -8.72 -6.99
N PRO A 104 -16.46 -9.93 -6.55
CA PRO A 104 -17.50 -10.08 -5.56
C PRO A 104 -17.12 -9.45 -4.21
N PRO A 105 -18.11 -8.92 -3.43
CA PRO A 105 -17.84 -8.26 -2.16
C PRO A 105 -17.08 -9.09 -1.12
N ASN A 106 -17.30 -10.40 -1.10
CA ASN A 106 -16.59 -11.32 -0.19
C ASN A 106 -15.10 -11.41 -0.54
N VAL A 107 -14.74 -11.38 -1.82
CA VAL A 107 -13.33 -11.42 -2.27
C VAL A 107 -12.65 -10.09 -1.96
N LEU A 108 -13.34 -8.96 -2.18
CA LEU A 108 -12.84 -7.64 -1.77
C LEU A 108 -12.58 -7.58 -0.26
N THR A 109 -13.46 -8.15 0.56
CA THR A 109 -13.26 -8.22 2.01
C THR A 109 -12.03 -9.03 2.36
N GLN A 110 -11.80 -10.17 1.71
CA GLN A 110 -10.59 -10.97 1.91
C GLN A 110 -9.33 -10.20 1.53
N LEU A 111 -9.33 -9.50 0.40
CA LEU A 111 -8.21 -8.65 -0.03
C LEU A 111 -7.85 -7.58 1.01
N THR A 112 -8.85 -6.89 1.54
CA THR A 112 -8.61 -5.82 2.53
C THR A 112 -8.18 -6.36 3.90
N GLN A 113 -8.40 -7.64 4.15
CA GLN A 113 -8.01 -8.33 5.38
C GLN A 113 -6.73 -9.17 5.23
N SER A 114 -6.18 -9.28 4.02
CA SER A 114 -4.90 -9.95 3.78
C SER A 114 -3.79 -9.26 4.59
N THR A 115 -3.09 -10.04 5.40
CA THR A 115 -2.03 -9.54 6.28
C THR A 115 -0.68 -10.21 6.05
N THR A 116 -0.65 -11.26 5.26
CA THR A 116 0.56 -12.06 5.02
C THR A 116 0.78 -12.33 3.54
N ASP A 117 2.03 -12.62 3.16
CA ASP A 117 2.40 -13.08 1.81
C ASP A 117 1.60 -14.33 1.42
N GLN A 118 1.32 -15.21 2.39
CA GLN A 118 0.59 -16.44 2.17
C GLN A 118 -0.87 -16.20 1.80
N ASP A 119 -1.49 -15.16 2.37
CA ASP A 119 -2.86 -14.76 2.02
C ASP A 119 -2.91 -14.28 0.56
N ASP A 120 -1.93 -13.46 0.14
CA ASP A 120 -1.81 -12.94 -1.22
C ASP A 120 -1.62 -14.07 -2.23
N ILE A 121 -0.72 -15.02 -1.93
CA ILE A 121 -0.48 -16.23 -2.75
C ILE A 121 -1.75 -17.07 -2.89
N ALA A 122 -2.51 -17.24 -1.81
CA ALA A 122 -3.74 -18.03 -1.82
C ALA A 122 -4.87 -17.35 -2.60
N LEU A 123 -4.93 -16.01 -2.60
CA LEU A 123 -5.96 -15.23 -3.30
C LEU A 123 -5.69 -15.05 -4.80
N ALA A 124 -4.42 -14.99 -5.21
CA ALA A 124 -4.02 -14.69 -6.58
C ALA A 124 -4.70 -15.58 -7.65
N PRO A 125 -4.80 -16.93 -7.50
CA PRO A 125 -5.44 -17.77 -8.51
C PRO A 125 -6.94 -17.50 -8.70
N GLN A 126 -7.64 -17.11 -7.64
CA GLN A 126 -9.04 -16.73 -7.72
C GLN A 126 -9.19 -15.39 -8.43
N LEU A 127 -8.44 -14.38 -7.98
CA LEU A 127 -8.45 -13.06 -8.59
C LEU A 127 -8.12 -13.11 -10.07
N SER A 128 -7.03 -13.78 -10.44
CA SER A 128 -6.59 -13.90 -11.83
C SER A 128 -7.65 -14.50 -12.73
N ARG A 129 -8.39 -15.51 -12.26
CA ARG A 129 -9.52 -16.10 -13.00
C ARG A 129 -10.70 -15.15 -13.15
N ASP A 130 -11.04 -14.43 -12.06
CA ASP A 130 -12.21 -13.54 -12.03
C ASP A 130 -12.02 -12.31 -12.92
N ILE A 131 -10.79 -11.81 -13.03
CA ILE A 131 -10.46 -10.61 -13.80
C ILE A 131 -9.65 -10.88 -15.09
N GLN A 132 -9.26 -12.13 -15.35
CA GLN A 132 -8.55 -12.61 -16.54
C GLN A 132 -7.17 -11.96 -16.71
N VAL A 133 -6.29 -12.13 -15.73
CA VAL A 133 -4.91 -11.66 -15.74
C VAL A 133 -3.91 -12.77 -15.46
N ASP A 134 -2.66 -12.54 -15.87
CA ASP A 134 -1.55 -13.49 -15.70
C ASP A 134 -0.83 -13.32 -14.35
N GLY A 135 -0.96 -12.13 -13.75
CA GLY A 135 -0.37 -11.84 -12.45
C GLY A 135 -1.05 -10.69 -11.71
N VAL A 136 -0.95 -10.73 -10.40
CA VAL A 136 -1.53 -9.72 -9.51
C VAL A 136 -0.44 -9.12 -8.62
N LEU A 137 -0.34 -7.80 -8.64
CA LEU A 137 0.49 -7.06 -7.68
C LEU A 137 -0.35 -6.74 -6.45
N PHE A 138 0.04 -7.28 -5.32
CA PHE A 138 -0.48 -6.96 -4.00
C PHE A 138 0.42 -5.95 -3.31
N GLY A 139 -0.16 -5.15 -2.43
CA GLY A 139 0.61 -4.20 -1.64
C GLY A 139 -0.02 -3.92 -0.28
N ARG A 140 0.85 -3.62 0.68
CA ARG A 140 0.45 -3.25 2.03
C ARG A 140 1.29 -2.10 2.54
N VAL A 141 0.63 -1.02 2.96
CA VAL A 141 1.27 0.13 3.58
C VAL A 141 1.18 0.01 5.10
N VAL A 142 2.33 0.06 5.75
CA VAL A 142 2.44 0.06 7.21
C VAL A 142 3.08 1.37 7.64
N GLY A 143 2.35 2.15 8.45
CA GLY A 143 2.83 3.41 8.98
C GLY A 143 3.64 3.21 10.26
N GLU A 144 4.71 3.97 10.42
CA GLU A 144 5.44 4.12 11.66
C GLU A 144 4.94 5.36 12.45
N PRO A 145 5.21 5.44 13.75
CA PRO A 145 4.84 6.62 14.53
C PRO A 145 5.41 7.91 13.93
N PRO A 146 4.60 9.00 13.85
CA PRO A 146 5.05 10.25 13.29
C PRO A 146 6.25 10.83 14.05
N GLN A 147 7.27 11.27 13.31
CA GLN A 147 8.45 11.92 13.86
C GLN A 147 8.30 13.44 13.75
N LYS A 148 8.31 14.15 14.88
CA LYS A 148 8.30 15.61 14.89
C LYS A 148 9.67 16.12 14.45
N ALA A 149 9.71 16.87 13.36
CA ALA A 149 10.92 17.57 12.98
C ALA A 149 11.20 18.73 13.95
N PHE A 150 12.48 19.05 14.13
CA PHE A 150 12.98 20.13 14.99
C PHE A 150 12.17 21.42 14.75
N TRP A 151 11.67 22.03 15.80
CA TRP A 151 10.82 23.26 15.81
C TRP A 151 9.33 23.07 15.49
N GLY A 152 8.79 21.83 15.40
CA GLY A 152 7.35 21.60 15.28
C GLY A 152 6.69 22.07 13.97
N LEU A 153 7.47 22.49 12.97
CA LEU A 153 6.95 23.06 11.72
C LEU A 153 6.66 22.02 10.64
N LYS A 154 7.23 20.84 10.74
CA LYS A 154 6.98 19.72 9.81
C LYS A 154 6.88 18.41 10.58
N GLU A 155 5.94 17.58 10.20
CA GLU A 155 5.80 16.23 10.72
C GLU A 155 6.19 15.26 9.60
N ARG A 156 7.08 14.33 9.91
CA ARG A 156 7.47 13.24 9.00
C ARG A 156 6.73 12.00 9.42
N CYS A 157 6.06 11.36 8.49
CA CYS A 157 5.36 10.10 8.69
C CYS A 157 6.08 9.01 7.88
N PRO A 158 7.06 8.30 8.48
CA PRO A 158 7.69 7.17 7.81
C PRO A 158 6.67 6.08 7.56
N GLN A 159 6.78 5.43 6.42
CA GLN A 159 5.91 4.33 6.00
C GLN A 159 6.74 3.29 5.26
N ARG A 160 6.23 2.07 5.21
CA ARG A 160 6.80 0.97 4.45
C ARG A 160 5.74 0.36 3.57
N LEU A 161 6.03 0.21 2.30
CA LEU A 161 5.19 -0.48 1.34
C LEU A 161 5.80 -1.86 1.08
N PHE A 162 5.07 -2.89 1.44
CA PHE A 162 5.38 -4.28 1.10
C PHE A 162 4.66 -4.63 -0.19
N LEU A 163 5.37 -5.20 -1.13
CA LEU A 163 4.89 -5.51 -2.48
C LEU A 163 5.14 -6.99 -2.81
N HIS A 164 4.13 -7.63 -3.39
CA HIS A 164 4.19 -9.02 -3.86
C HIS A 164 3.58 -9.13 -5.26
N LEU A 165 4.33 -9.61 -6.23
CA LEU A 165 3.80 -10.01 -7.54
C LEU A 165 3.61 -11.52 -7.54
N VAL A 166 2.38 -11.96 -7.70
CA VAL A 166 2.00 -13.37 -7.68
C VAL A 166 1.37 -13.74 -9.03
N SER A 167 1.76 -14.89 -9.59
CA SER A 167 1.18 -15.38 -10.85
C SER A 167 -0.25 -15.88 -10.68
N ALA A 168 -0.91 -16.13 -11.82
CA ALA A 168 -2.25 -16.72 -11.85
C ALA A 168 -2.30 -18.14 -11.23
N GLU A 169 -1.17 -18.84 -11.18
CA GLU A 169 -1.04 -20.16 -10.56
C GLU A 169 -0.77 -20.09 -9.04
N GLY A 170 -0.61 -18.90 -8.49
CA GLY A 170 -0.27 -18.70 -7.07
C GLY A 170 1.23 -18.84 -6.77
N ILE A 171 2.08 -18.59 -7.77
CA ILE A 171 3.54 -18.59 -7.58
C ILE A 171 3.97 -17.15 -7.24
N LEU A 172 4.69 -16.97 -6.13
CA LEU A 172 5.31 -15.69 -5.81
C LEU A 172 6.47 -15.45 -6.79
N LEU A 173 6.35 -14.44 -7.66
CA LEU A 173 7.34 -14.13 -8.68
C LEU A 173 8.34 -13.08 -8.20
N TRP A 174 7.88 -12.14 -7.39
CA TRP A 174 8.68 -11.04 -6.91
C TRP A 174 8.11 -10.48 -5.61
N LYS A 175 9.00 -10.03 -4.76
CA LYS A 175 8.63 -9.21 -3.60
C LYS A 175 9.68 -8.15 -3.33
N ALA A 176 9.25 -7.03 -2.76
CA ALA A 176 10.14 -5.98 -2.29
C ALA A 176 9.49 -5.16 -1.18
N GLU A 177 10.33 -4.45 -0.45
CA GLU A 177 9.95 -3.46 0.53
C GLU A 177 10.43 -2.09 0.05
N LEU A 178 9.52 -1.11 0.02
CA LEU A 178 9.82 0.26 -0.33
C LEU A 178 9.53 1.17 0.86
N PRO A 179 10.56 1.58 1.60
CA PRO A 179 10.43 2.64 2.60
C PRO A 179 10.11 3.97 1.93
N PHE A 180 9.23 4.75 2.51
CA PHE A 180 8.95 6.10 2.06
C PHE A 180 8.51 6.99 3.21
N THR A 181 8.74 8.28 3.08
CA THR A 181 8.36 9.27 4.07
C THR A 181 7.37 10.24 3.48
N VAL A 182 6.23 10.38 4.15
CA VAL A 182 5.25 11.41 3.82
C VAL A 182 5.49 12.62 4.72
N VAL A 183 5.78 13.77 4.11
CA VAL A 183 6.05 15.01 4.84
C VAL A 183 4.78 15.83 4.90
N LYS A 184 4.21 16.02 6.10
CA LYS A 184 3.06 16.88 6.31
C LYS A 184 3.46 18.36 6.13
N GLY A 185 2.74 19.04 5.25
CA GLY A 185 2.90 20.47 4.98
C GLY A 185 1.54 21.16 4.89
N LYS A 186 1.55 22.45 4.52
CA LYS A 186 0.34 23.25 4.35
C LYS A 186 -0.37 23.03 3.00
N LYS A 187 0.28 22.34 2.07
CA LYS A 187 -0.25 22.08 0.72
C LYS A 187 -0.60 20.59 0.60
N GLU A 188 -1.52 20.28 -0.28
CA GLU A 188 -1.79 18.90 -0.69
C GLU A 188 -0.57 18.31 -1.42
N VAL A 189 -0.45 16.98 -1.38
CA VAL A 189 0.58 16.25 -2.15
C VAL A 189 0.34 16.52 -3.64
N ASP A 190 1.39 16.92 -4.33
CA ASP A 190 1.38 16.91 -5.79
C ASP A 190 1.50 15.45 -6.27
N GLU A 191 0.33 14.83 -6.53
CA GLU A 191 0.26 13.43 -6.91
C GLU A 191 0.99 13.14 -8.22
N GLU A 192 1.00 14.07 -9.17
CA GLU A 192 1.69 13.89 -10.44
C GLU A 192 3.21 13.92 -10.26
N MET A 193 3.68 14.77 -9.36
CA MET A 193 5.11 14.76 -9.00
C MET A 193 5.49 13.46 -8.27
N ALA A 194 4.69 13.02 -7.31
CA ALA A 194 4.94 11.78 -6.58
C ALA A 194 4.94 10.54 -7.50
N LYS A 195 4.01 10.46 -8.46
CA LYS A 195 3.98 9.39 -9.47
C LYS A 195 5.24 9.42 -10.36
N ARG A 196 5.67 10.60 -10.79
CA ARG A 196 6.89 10.77 -11.60
C ARG A 196 8.13 10.34 -10.83
N ASP A 197 8.23 10.72 -9.56
CA ASP A 197 9.34 10.33 -8.71
C ASP A 197 9.35 8.82 -8.49
N LEU A 198 8.19 8.21 -8.26
CA LEU A 198 8.05 6.75 -8.16
C LEU A 198 8.45 6.05 -9.47
N LEU A 199 7.99 6.54 -10.62
CA LEU A 199 8.37 6.01 -11.94
C LEU A 199 9.88 6.08 -12.16
N THR A 200 10.48 7.23 -11.88
CA THR A 200 11.92 7.43 -11.98
C THR A 200 12.67 6.48 -11.07
N HIS A 201 12.18 6.32 -9.83
CA HIS A 201 12.79 5.44 -8.85
C HIS A 201 12.76 3.97 -9.31
N ILE A 202 11.62 3.48 -9.77
CA ILE A 202 11.46 2.12 -10.29
C ILE A 202 12.32 1.88 -11.54
N THR A 203 12.29 2.78 -12.50
CA THR A 203 13.05 2.60 -13.76
C THR A 203 14.55 2.64 -13.53
N THR A 204 15.02 3.47 -12.59
CA THR A 204 16.43 3.54 -12.22
C THR A 204 16.92 2.24 -11.56
N HIS A 205 16.08 1.62 -10.73
CA HIS A 205 16.42 0.41 -9.98
C HIS A 205 15.87 -0.88 -10.59
N ALA A 206 15.30 -0.83 -11.80
CA ALA A 206 14.60 -1.97 -12.42
C ALA A 206 15.47 -3.24 -12.51
N LYS A 207 16.78 -3.10 -12.75
CA LYS A 207 17.72 -4.23 -12.76
C LYS A 207 17.95 -4.81 -11.37
N GLU A 208 18.13 -3.96 -10.37
CA GLU A 208 18.31 -4.39 -8.96
C GLU A 208 17.06 -5.05 -8.41
N LEU A 209 15.89 -4.61 -8.89
CA LEU A 209 14.60 -5.20 -8.57
C LEU A 209 14.33 -6.52 -9.32
N GLY A 210 15.17 -6.90 -10.27
CA GLY A 210 14.96 -8.09 -11.09
C GLY A 210 13.80 -7.96 -12.10
N TRP A 211 13.33 -6.75 -12.37
CA TRP A 211 12.22 -6.51 -13.31
C TRP A 211 12.58 -6.81 -14.76
N THR A 212 13.85 -6.64 -15.11
CA THR A 212 14.39 -7.09 -16.41
C THR A 212 14.34 -8.62 -16.53
N GLU A 213 14.58 -9.32 -15.45
CA GLU A 213 14.53 -10.78 -15.40
C GLU A 213 13.11 -11.34 -15.49
N LEU A 214 12.13 -10.58 -15.00
CA LEU A 214 10.69 -10.87 -15.13
C LEU A 214 10.11 -10.41 -16.48
N GLY A 215 10.92 -9.78 -17.33
CA GLY A 215 10.48 -9.21 -18.60
C GLY A 215 9.49 -8.06 -18.45
N LEU A 216 9.44 -7.41 -17.28
CA LEU A 216 8.55 -6.29 -17.01
C LEU A 216 9.05 -4.97 -17.60
N VAL A 217 10.36 -4.80 -17.70
CA VAL A 217 10.98 -3.61 -18.30
C VAL A 217 11.86 -4.04 -19.46
N ALA A 218 11.67 -3.42 -20.64
CA ALA A 218 12.54 -3.65 -21.78
C ALA A 218 13.94 -3.12 -21.45
N VAL A 219 14.96 -3.95 -21.70
CA VAL A 219 16.36 -3.49 -21.65
C VAL A 219 16.58 -2.56 -22.83
N HIS A 220 16.39 -1.27 -22.64
CA HIS A 220 16.91 -0.30 -23.58
C HIS A 220 18.43 -0.27 -23.40
N THR A 221 19.13 -1.14 -24.11
CA THR A 221 20.56 -0.96 -24.34
C THR A 221 20.71 0.34 -25.11
N ALA A 222 21.05 1.40 -24.38
CA ALA A 222 21.52 2.64 -25.02
C ALA A 222 22.74 2.28 -25.86
N SER A 223 22.55 2.31 -27.16
CA SER A 223 23.61 2.20 -28.20
C SER A 223 24.31 3.53 -28.39
#